data_c06d2efc125b72e8ab566a5516f1ec92
#
_entry.id   c06d2efc125b72e8ab566a5516f1ec92
#
_cell.length_a   1.000
_cell.length_b   1.000
_cell.length_c   1.000
_cell.angle_alpha   90.00
_cell.angle_beta   90.00
_cell.angle_gamma   90.00
#
_symmetry.space_group_name_H-M   'P 1'
#
loop_
_entity.id
_entity.type
_entity.pdbx_description
1 polymer ?
#
loop_
_entity_poly.entity_id
_entity_poly.type
_entity_poly.pdbx_seq_one_letter_code
_entity_poly.pdbx_strand_id
1 'polypeptide(L)'
;RRQRQMCIRDRFVHHENRILIRYTLVEAHSATTLRLRPFLAFRSVRQYTHENAQASRDYQEVDNGIKTCMYAGYPELFMQLNKKNEFHFQPDWYRGIEYPKEQERGYDFNEDLYVPGYFEVDIKKGESVVFSGGVSEASTRTLKKTFEEEMEERTPRDNFQHCLINAAHQFLNKQNEESYILAGYPWFKCRARDMFIALPGLTLAIDEVAKFESVMETARKAIHDFINDEPNDLKIYEMEHPDVLLWAVWCIQQYAKMVSRDKCREKYGQLLEEIMEYLRRENHPNLFLHSNGLLYANGTEKAITWMNSTVNGHPVIPRTGYIVEINALWYNALCFVGELVGETGNNNLAETLQTLAEQTGKSFIDTFLNEYGYLLDYVDGNMMDWSVRPNMIFTVAFDYSPLDARQKKGVLDVVTKELLTPKGLRSLSPKSGGYNPNYVGPQMQRDYAYHQGTAWPWLAGFYFEAYLRIYKMSALGFIERQLIGYEDEMVSHCIGSIPELFDGNPPFKGRGAVSFAMNVAEILRVLYLLSKYNY
;
A
#
# COMPACT_ATOMS: atom_id res chain seq x y z
N ARG A 1 -45.64 -3.77 -15.09
CA ARG A 1 -44.63 -4.76 -15.56
C ARG A 1 -43.86 -5.24 -14.34
N ARG A 2 -44.01 -6.51 -13.94
CA ARG A 2 -43.21 -7.09 -12.87
C ARG A 2 -41.80 -7.35 -13.42
N GLN A 3 -40.79 -6.70 -12.86
CA GLN A 3 -39.38 -6.87 -13.23
C GLN A 3 -38.87 -8.22 -12.68
N ARG A 4 -38.01 -8.89 -13.46
CA ARG A 4 -37.16 -9.96 -12.95
C ARG A 4 -36.12 -9.35 -12.04
N GLN A 5 -35.81 -10.02 -10.93
CA GLN A 5 -34.76 -9.60 -10.02
C GLN A 5 -33.61 -10.60 -10.06
N MET A 6 -32.40 -10.09 -10.28
CA MET A 6 -31.16 -10.89 -10.31
C MET A 6 -30.17 -10.33 -9.30
N CYS A 7 -29.53 -11.21 -8.54
CA CYS A 7 -28.38 -10.89 -7.71
C CYS A 7 -27.12 -11.35 -8.45
N ILE A 8 -26.15 -10.44 -8.62
CA ILE A 8 -24.86 -10.71 -9.26
C ILE A 8 -23.78 -10.49 -8.23
N ARG A 9 -22.87 -11.47 -8.09
CA ARG A 9 -21.70 -11.39 -7.21
C ARG A 9 -20.50 -11.94 -7.94
N ASP A 10 -19.35 -11.27 -7.79
CA ASP A 10 -18.08 -11.68 -8.38
C ASP A 10 -17.03 -11.98 -7.31
N ARG A 11 -16.04 -12.78 -7.69
CA ARG A 11 -14.89 -13.16 -6.88
C ARG A 11 -13.66 -13.36 -7.77
N PHE A 12 -12.51 -12.84 -7.34
CA PHE A 12 -11.22 -13.35 -7.80
C PHE A 12 -10.86 -14.56 -6.94
N VAL A 13 -10.44 -15.65 -7.60
CA VAL A 13 -9.99 -16.87 -6.93
C VAL A 13 -8.60 -16.63 -6.36
N HIS A 14 -8.37 -16.98 -5.10
CA HIS A 14 -7.07 -16.84 -4.46
C HIS A 14 -5.99 -17.62 -5.22
N HIS A 15 -4.85 -16.97 -5.47
CA HIS A 15 -3.69 -17.52 -6.17
C HIS A 15 -3.93 -18.00 -7.61
N GLU A 16 -5.10 -17.70 -8.21
CA GLU A 16 -5.39 -17.99 -9.61
C GLU A 16 -5.67 -16.72 -10.40
N ASN A 17 -5.29 -16.69 -11.68
CA ASN A 17 -5.71 -15.67 -12.63
C ASN A 17 -7.11 -16.00 -13.15
N ARG A 18 -8.11 -15.96 -12.26
CA ARG A 18 -9.49 -16.36 -12.53
C ARG A 18 -10.49 -15.47 -11.80
N ILE A 19 -11.53 -15.06 -12.53
CA ILE A 19 -12.71 -14.43 -11.97
C ILE A 19 -13.90 -15.40 -12.04
N LEU A 20 -14.70 -15.45 -10.98
CA LEU A 20 -15.97 -16.12 -10.94
C LEU A 20 -17.08 -15.11 -10.76
N ILE A 21 -18.13 -15.20 -11.59
CA ILE A 21 -19.31 -14.33 -11.51
C ILE A 21 -20.54 -15.19 -11.30
N ARG A 22 -21.21 -15.05 -10.15
CA ARG A 22 -22.44 -15.79 -9.84
C ARG A 22 -23.66 -14.93 -10.12
N TYR A 23 -24.52 -15.44 -10.99
CA TYR A 23 -25.83 -14.88 -11.33
C TYR A 23 -26.91 -15.70 -10.64
N THR A 24 -27.68 -15.09 -9.75
CA THR A 24 -28.80 -15.75 -9.04
C THR A 24 -30.11 -15.09 -9.44
N LEU A 25 -31.04 -15.86 -10.02
CA LEU A 25 -32.36 -15.35 -10.37
C LEU A 25 -33.25 -15.37 -9.13
N VAL A 26 -33.40 -14.24 -8.46
CA VAL A 26 -34.13 -14.11 -7.19
C VAL A 26 -35.65 -14.16 -7.45
N GLU A 27 -36.14 -13.40 -8.46
CA GLU A 27 -37.54 -13.32 -8.82
C GLU A 27 -37.74 -13.45 -10.33
N ALA A 28 -38.63 -14.37 -10.74
CA ALA A 28 -39.09 -14.51 -12.10
C ALA A 28 -40.48 -15.16 -12.13
N HIS A 29 -41.30 -14.78 -13.12
CA HIS A 29 -42.68 -15.31 -13.30
C HIS A 29 -42.81 -16.29 -14.48
N SER A 30 -41.71 -16.52 -15.21
CA SER A 30 -41.67 -17.42 -16.38
C SER A 30 -40.29 -18.02 -16.53
N ALA A 31 -40.17 -19.02 -17.38
CA ALA A 31 -38.91 -19.54 -17.85
C ALA A 31 -38.01 -18.36 -18.32
N THR A 32 -36.74 -18.39 -17.97
CA THR A 32 -35.78 -17.30 -18.24
C THR A 32 -34.53 -17.90 -18.84
N THR A 33 -34.09 -17.34 -19.93
CA THR A 33 -32.75 -17.59 -20.50
C THR A 33 -31.86 -16.41 -20.18
N LEU A 34 -30.72 -16.67 -19.56
CA LEU A 34 -29.66 -15.70 -19.29
C LEU A 34 -28.73 -15.69 -20.50
N ARG A 35 -28.52 -14.51 -21.06
CA ARG A 35 -27.53 -14.28 -22.13
C ARG A 35 -26.35 -13.51 -21.59
N LEU A 36 -25.16 -14.12 -21.66
CA LEU A 36 -23.89 -13.52 -21.21
C LEU A 36 -23.04 -13.18 -22.43
N ARG A 37 -22.68 -11.92 -22.57
CA ARG A 37 -21.87 -11.40 -23.67
C ARG A 37 -20.57 -10.84 -23.11
N PRO A 38 -19.43 -11.55 -23.27
CA PRO A 38 -18.14 -11.09 -22.76
C PRO A 38 -17.55 -9.98 -23.65
N PHE A 39 -17.05 -8.92 -23.04
CA PHE A 39 -16.29 -7.86 -23.66
C PHE A 39 -14.81 -8.10 -23.36
N LEU A 40 -13.99 -8.30 -24.38
CA LEU A 40 -12.60 -8.72 -24.23
C LEU A 40 -11.62 -7.60 -24.56
N ALA A 41 -10.66 -7.41 -23.66
CA ALA A 41 -9.55 -6.48 -23.83
C ALA A 41 -8.22 -7.25 -23.68
N PHE A 42 -7.66 -7.76 -24.77
CA PHE A 42 -6.34 -8.40 -24.81
C PHE A 42 -5.26 -7.33 -25.01
N ARG A 43 -4.84 -6.68 -23.93
CA ARG A 43 -3.91 -5.56 -23.96
C ARG A 43 -3.17 -5.37 -22.66
N SER A 44 -2.10 -4.57 -22.68
CA SER A 44 -1.49 -4.06 -21.46
C SER A 44 -2.49 -3.15 -20.69
N VAL A 45 -2.43 -3.13 -19.37
CA VAL A 45 -3.21 -2.20 -18.51
C VAL A 45 -2.93 -0.72 -18.79
N ARG A 46 -1.84 -0.41 -19.50
CA ARG A 46 -1.39 0.96 -19.81
C ARG A 46 -1.70 1.40 -21.25
N GLN A 47 -2.41 0.58 -22.02
CA GLN A 47 -2.70 0.86 -23.42
C GLN A 47 -4.16 0.51 -23.69
N TYR A 48 -4.77 1.21 -24.65
CA TYR A 48 -6.07 0.87 -25.18
C TYR A 48 -5.97 0.23 -26.54
N THR A 49 -6.99 -0.54 -26.91
CA THR A 49 -7.05 -1.26 -28.17
C THR A 49 -8.22 -0.74 -28.98
N HIS A 50 -8.02 -0.57 -30.28
CA HIS A 50 -9.06 -0.29 -31.24
C HIS A 50 -9.28 -1.45 -32.19
N GLU A 51 -10.43 -1.50 -32.85
CA GLU A 51 -10.71 -2.51 -33.87
C GLU A 51 -9.56 -2.61 -34.87
N ASN A 52 -9.09 -3.84 -35.10
CA ASN A 52 -7.99 -4.10 -36.01
C ASN A 52 -8.11 -5.48 -36.65
N ALA A 53 -7.45 -5.65 -37.80
CA ALA A 53 -7.45 -6.87 -38.58
C ALA A 53 -6.51 -7.97 -38.02
N GLN A 54 -5.69 -7.67 -37.01
CA GLN A 54 -4.74 -8.63 -36.42
C GLN A 54 -5.39 -9.49 -35.32
N ALA A 55 -6.53 -9.06 -34.79
CA ALA A 55 -7.27 -9.78 -33.78
C ALA A 55 -7.83 -11.09 -34.35
N SER A 56 -7.37 -12.23 -33.83
CA SER A 56 -7.95 -13.53 -34.17
C SER A 56 -9.39 -13.60 -33.68
N ARG A 57 -10.26 -14.16 -34.51
CA ARG A 57 -11.65 -14.46 -34.19
C ARG A 57 -11.87 -15.93 -33.84
N ASP A 58 -10.81 -16.73 -33.80
CA ASP A 58 -10.87 -18.15 -33.57
C ASP A 58 -11.22 -18.45 -32.11
N TYR A 59 -11.98 -19.51 -31.92
CA TYR A 59 -12.26 -20.08 -30.61
C TYR A 59 -12.23 -21.63 -30.70
N GLN A 60 -12.07 -22.25 -29.55
CA GLN A 60 -12.18 -23.70 -29.39
C GLN A 60 -13.18 -24.01 -28.30
N GLU A 61 -14.00 -25.03 -28.49
CA GLU A 61 -14.92 -25.53 -27.49
C GLU A 61 -14.15 -26.25 -26.37
N VAL A 62 -14.54 -26.00 -25.13
CA VAL A 62 -14.09 -26.68 -23.91
C VAL A 62 -15.28 -27.11 -23.08
N ASP A 63 -15.06 -27.79 -21.96
CA ASP A 63 -16.16 -28.25 -21.10
C ASP A 63 -17.04 -27.07 -20.67
N ASN A 64 -18.33 -27.10 -21.09
CA ASN A 64 -19.30 -26.03 -20.85
C ASN A 64 -18.82 -24.60 -21.15
N GLY A 65 -18.05 -24.41 -22.24
CA GLY A 65 -17.56 -23.10 -22.58
C GLY A 65 -16.68 -23.08 -23.82
N ILE A 66 -15.91 -22.00 -23.93
CA ILE A 66 -14.94 -21.80 -25.02
C ILE A 66 -13.60 -21.29 -24.47
N LYS A 67 -12.55 -21.46 -25.25
CA LYS A 67 -11.29 -20.70 -25.11
C LYS A 67 -10.97 -19.91 -26.36
N THR A 68 -10.33 -18.77 -26.19
CA THR A 68 -9.90 -17.88 -27.28
C THR A 68 -8.62 -17.13 -26.92
N CYS A 69 -7.87 -16.70 -27.94
CA CYS A 69 -6.72 -15.80 -27.78
C CYS A 69 -6.70 -14.84 -28.96
N MET A 70 -6.85 -13.53 -28.70
CA MET A 70 -6.93 -12.53 -29.77
C MET A 70 -5.59 -12.25 -30.45
N TYR A 71 -4.47 -12.35 -29.73
CA TYR A 71 -3.15 -12.02 -30.26
C TYR A 71 -2.10 -13.03 -29.79
N ALA A 72 -1.19 -13.41 -30.68
CA ALA A 72 -0.07 -14.27 -30.33
C ALA A 72 0.79 -13.66 -29.19
N GLY A 73 1.22 -14.51 -28.27
CA GLY A 73 2.01 -14.08 -27.09
C GLY A 73 1.19 -13.68 -25.87
N TYR A 74 -0.13 -13.60 -25.98
CA TYR A 74 -1.04 -13.48 -24.82
C TYR A 74 -1.48 -14.86 -24.35
N PRO A 75 -1.87 -15.02 -23.06
CA PRO A 75 -2.44 -16.26 -22.57
C PRO A 75 -3.81 -16.54 -23.21
N GLU A 76 -4.15 -17.81 -23.33
CA GLU A 76 -5.51 -18.22 -23.70
C GLU A 76 -6.48 -17.81 -22.60
N LEU A 77 -7.66 -17.32 -22.99
CA LEU A 77 -8.76 -17.01 -22.07
C LEU A 77 -9.81 -18.11 -22.17
N PHE A 78 -10.01 -18.81 -21.07
CA PHE A 78 -11.07 -19.81 -20.89
C PHE A 78 -12.31 -19.15 -20.29
N MET A 79 -13.44 -19.31 -20.94
CA MET A 79 -14.75 -18.82 -20.49
C MET A 79 -15.70 -19.99 -20.37
N GLN A 80 -16.08 -20.36 -19.13
CA GLN A 80 -16.81 -21.58 -18.83
C GLN A 80 -17.94 -21.31 -17.84
N LEU A 81 -19.00 -22.13 -17.90
CA LEU A 81 -20.13 -22.08 -16.96
C LEU A 81 -20.24 -23.39 -16.19
N ASN A 82 -20.76 -23.33 -14.96
CA ASN A 82 -21.03 -24.52 -14.14
C ASN A 82 -22.25 -25.31 -14.62
N LYS A 83 -22.90 -24.85 -15.68
CA LYS A 83 -24.13 -25.43 -16.22
C LYS A 83 -24.02 -25.54 -17.73
N LYS A 84 -24.69 -26.59 -18.31
CA LYS A 84 -24.79 -26.73 -19.76
C LYS A 84 -25.38 -25.47 -20.36
N ASN A 85 -24.74 -24.98 -21.40
CA ASN A 85 -25.06 -23.74 -22.11
C ASN A 85 -24.87 -23.94 -23.61
N GLU A 86 -25.29 -22.96 -24.40
CA GLU A 86 -25.03 -22.87 -25.83
C GLU A 86 -24.25 -21.62 -26.13
N PHE A 87 -23.12 -21.75 -26.83
CA PHE A 87 -22.36 -20.61 -27.29
C PHE A 87 -22.74 -20.26 -28.72
N HIS A 88 -23.18 -19.03 -28.92
CA HIS A 88 -23.51 -18.48 -30.22
C HIS A 88 -22.36 -17.61 -30.73
N PHE A 89 -21.64 -18.10 -31.72
CA PHE A 89 -20.54 -17.34 -32.34
C PHE A 89 -21.12 -16.17 -33.14
N GLN A 90 -20.87 -14.96 -32.67
CA GLN A 90 -21.31 -13.70 -33.30
C GLN A 90 -20.26 -12.63 -33.02
N PRO A 91 -19.11 -12.71 -33.72
CA PRO A 91 -17.99 -11.80 -33.46
C PRO A 91 -18.34 -10.37 -33.91
N ASP A 92 -18.08 -9.40 -33.04
CA ASP A 92 -18.27 -7.98 -33.31
C ASP A 92 -17.32 -7.14 -32.44
N TRP A 93 -17.17 -5.87 -32.79
CA TRP A 93 -16.48 -4.88 -31.99
C TRP A 93 -17.47 -3.86 -31.44
N TYR A 94 -17.40 -3.65 -30.12
CA TYR A 94 -18.10 -2.55 -29.46
C TYR A 94 -17.15 -1.35 -29.41
N ARG A 95 -17.46 -0.34 -30.20
CA ARG A 95 -16.59 0.81 -30.50
C ARG A 95 -16.91 1.98 -29.58
N GLY A 96 -15.86 2.78 -29.27
CA GLY A 96 -16.01 4.03 -28.57
C GLY A 96 -16.42 3.89 -27.11
N ILE A 97 -15.92 2.86 -26.42
CA ILE A 97 -16.07 2.75 -24.96
C ILE A 97 -15.21 3.82 -24.30
N GLU A 98 -15.81 4.67 -23.49
CA GLU A 98 -15.13 5.81 -22.84
C GLU A 98 -14.88 5.56 -21.35
N TYR A 99 -13.71 6.01 -20.88
CA TYR A 99 -13.27 5.97 -19.49
C TYR A 99 -13.11 7.40 -18.93
N PRO A 100 -14.16 8.03 -18.37
CA PRO A 100 -14.11 9.43 -17.94
C PRO A 100 -13.01 9.73 -16.92
N LYS A 101 -12.65 8.78 -16.06
CA LYS A 101 -11.57 8.97 -15.08
C LYS A 101 -10.17 9.04 -15.73
N GLU A 102 -9.94 8.34 -16.82
CA GLU A 102 -8.69 8.47 -17.58
C GLU A 102 -8.64 9.79 -18.34
N GLN A 103 -9.77 10.24 -18.87
CA GLN A 103 -9.90 11.56 -19.48
C GLN A 103 -9.60 12.70 -18.48
N GLU A 104 -10.14 12.62 -17.25
CA GLU A 104 -9.83 13.58 -16.17
C GLU A 104 -8.33 13.64 -15.84
N ARG A 105 -7.60 12.56 -16.09
CA ARG A 105 -6.16 12.42 -15.86
C ARG A 105 -5.32 12.85 -17.06
N GLY A 106 -5.93 13.22 -18.17
CA GLY A 106 -5.27 13.65 -19.41
C GLY A 106 -4.64 12.50 -20.19
N TYR A 107 -5.12 11.27 -20.01
CA TYR A 107 -4.72 10.11 -20.80
C TYR A 107 -5.67 9.84 -21.94
N ASP A 108 -5.26 8.96 -22.84
CA ASP A 108 -6.17 8.32 -23.77
C ASP A 108 -7.27 7.60 -22.98
N PHE A 109 -8.53 7.75 -23.40
CA PHE A 109 -9.69 7.30 -22.63
C PHE A 109 -10.73 6.56 -23.47
N ASN A 110 -10.41 6.24 -24.71
CA ASN A 110 -11.34 5.59 -25.62
C ASN A 110 -10.78 4.27 -26.11
N GLU A 111 -11.61 3.21 -26.14
CA GLU A 111 -11.21 1.93 -26.70
C GLU A 111 -12.36 1.18 -27.36
N ASP A 112 -12.01 0.21 -28.20
CA ASP A 112 -12.95 -0.76 -28.73
C ASP A 112 -12.76 -2.12 -28.07
N LEU A 113 -13.86 -2.78 -27.70
CA LEU A 113 -13.83 -4.09 -27.06
C LEU A 113 -14.36 -5.16 -28.01
N TYR A 114 -13.60 -6.23 -28.16
CA TYR A 114 -14.00 -7.37 -28.97
C TYR A 114 -14.99 -8.27 -28.24
N VAL A 115 -15.98 -8.75 -28.94
CA VAL A 115 -16.99 -9.70 -28.44
C VAL A 115 -17.02 -10.91 -29.37
N PRO A 116 -16.64 -12.13 -28.93
CA PRO A 116 -16.65 -13.32 -29.77
C PRO A 116 -18.07 -13.84 -30.05
N GLY A 117 -19.03 -13.47 -29.23
CA GLY A 117 -20.40 -13.94 -29.27
C GLY A 117 -21.05 -13.86 -27.90
N TYR A 118 -21.97 -14.79 -27.62
CA TYR A 118 -22.64 -14.85 -26.31
C TYR A 118 -22.99 -16.29 -25.91
N PHE A 119 -23.08 -16.50 -24.60
CA PHE A 119 -23.58 -17.75 -24.02
C PHE A 119 -25.05 -17.62 -23.69
N GLU A 120 -25.83 -18.64 -23.99
CA GLU A 120 -27.21 -18.78 -23.52
C GLU A 120 -27.32 -19.93 -22.53
N VAL A 121 -27.95 -19.66 -21.38
CA VAL A 121 -28.16 -20.63 -20.34
C VAL A 121 -29.55 -20.43 -19.70
N ASP A 122 -30.32 -21.49 -19.59
CA ASP A 122 -31.62 -21.44 -18.92
C ASP A 122 -31.43 -21.37 -17.41
N ILE A 123 -32.18 -20.49 -16.77
CA ILE A 123 -32.10 -20.26 -15.32
C ILE A 123 -33.53 -20.16 -14.73
N LYS A 124 -33.76 -20.84 -13.61
CA LYS A 124 -35.05 -20.85 -12.89
C LYS A 124 -34.97 -19.93 -11.65
N LYS A 125 -36.12 -19.47 -11.17
CA LYS A 125 -36.23 -18.76 -9.90
C LYS A 125 -35.54 -19.54 -8.77
N GLY A 126 -34.69 -18.88 -7.98
CA GLY A 126 -33.88 -19.47 -6.91
C GLY A 126 -32.60 -20.17 -7.38
N GLU A 127 -32.41 -20.34 -8.70
CA GLU A 127 -31.22 -20.98 -9.25
C GLU A 127 -30.07 -19.98 -9.42
N SER A 128 -28.81 -20.48 -9.29
CA SER A 128 -27.60 -19.73 -9.55
C SER A 128 -26.77 -20.38 -10.65
N VAL A 129 -26.22 -19.54 -11.53
CA VAL A 129 -25.25 -19.91 -12.57
C VAL A 129 -23.94 -19.19 -12.25
N VAL A 130 -22.81 -19.90 -12.32
CA VAL A 130 -21.46 -19.35 -12.13
C VAL A 130 -20.74 -19.34 -13.47
N PHE A 131 -20.34 -18.16 -13.91
CA PHE A 131 -19.44 -17.93 -15.04
C PHE A 131 -18.01 -17.83 -14.55
N SER A 132 -17.07 -18.48 -15.22
CA SER A 132 -15.63 -18.43 -14.98
C SER A 132 -14.92 -17.82 -16.17
N GLY A 133 -14.07 -16.81 -15.93
CA GLY A 133 -13.08 -16.30 -16.88
C GLY A 133 -11.68 -16.46 -16.30
N GLY A 134 -10.78 -17.16 -16.99
CA GLY A 134 -9.43 -17.42 -16.47
C GLY A 134 -8.44 -17.85 -17.55
N VAL A 135 -7.15 -17.88 -17.20
CA VAL A 135 -6.05 -18.22 -18.13
C VAL A 135 -5.73 -19.73 -18.16
N SER A 136 -6.52 -20.54 -17.47
CA SER A 136 -6.45 -22.00 -17.48
C SER A 136 -7.85 -22.59 -17.50
N GLU A 137 -7.99 -23.81 -17.96
CA GLU A 137 -9.25 -24.54 -17.94
C GLU A 137 -9.66 -24.86 -16.48
N ALA A 138 -10.92 -24.64 -16.15
CA ALA A 138 -11.49 -24.99 -14.85
C ALA A 138 -12.38 -26.24 -14.95
N SER A 139 -12.45 -26.99 -13.86
CA SER A 139 -13.50 -28.01 -13.70
C SER A 139 -14.86 -27.35 -13.51
N THR A 140 -15.73 -27.41 -14.50
CA THR A 140 -17.05 -26.76 -14.44
C THR A 140 -17.94 -27.30 -13.32
N ARG A 141 -17.69 -28.54 -12.85
CA ARG A 141 -18.39 -29.17 -11.74
C ARG A 141 -18.08 -28.55 -10.38
N THR A 142 -16.88 -27.96 -10.22
CA THR A 142 -16.43 -27.38 -8.96
C THR A 142 -16.65 -25.88 -8.86
N LEU A 143 -16.94 -25.17 -9.95
CA LEU A 143 -17.05 -23.69 -9.97
C LEU A 143 -17.96 -23.11 -8.89
N LYS A 144 -19.10 -23.80 -8.62
CA LYS A 144 -20.01 -23.34 -7.56
C LYS A 144 -19.41 -23.51 -6.18
N LYS A 145 -18.74 -24.64 -5.93
CA LYS A 145 -18.06 -24.94 -4.68
C LYS A 145 -16.90 -23.95 -4.45
N THR A 146 -16.07 -23.75 -5.47
CA THR A 146 -14.97 -22.77 -5.41
C THR A 146 -15.50 -21.35 -5.10
N PHE A 147 -16.62 -20.94 -5.70
CA PHE A 147 -17.24 -19.65 -5.39
C PHE A 147 -17.71 -19.56 -3.93
N GLU A 148 -18.25 -20.64 -3.38
CA GLU A 148 -18.70 -20.72 -1.99
C GLU A 148 -17.52 -20.70 -1.02
N GLU A 149 -16.44 -21.46 -1.27
CA GLU A 149 -15.19 -21.44 -0.52
C GLU A 149 -14.58 -20.04 -0.47
N GLU A 150 -14.47 -19.37 -1.62
CA GLU A 150 -14.01 -17.97 -1.70
C GLU A 150 -14.89 -16.98 -0.92
N MET A 151 -16.17 -17.31 -0.73
CA MET A 151 -17.06 -16.50 0.12
C MET A 151 -16.82 -16.74 1.61
N GLU A 152 -16.57 -17.98 2.00
CA GLU A 152 -16.42 -18.38 3.40
C GLU A 152 -15.07 -17.94 3.98
N GLU A 153 -14.02 -17.91 3.16
CA GLU A 153 -12.69 -17.46 3.55
C GLU A 153 -12.61 -15.95 3.83
N ARG A 154 -13.55 -15.16 3.31
CA ARG A 154 -13.52 -13.70 3.46
C ARG A 154 -14.24 -13.24 4.71
N THR A 155 -13.63 -12.31 5.43
CA THR A 155 -14.30 -11.57 6.51
C THR A 155 -15.54 -10.85 5.94
N PRO A 156 -16.75 -10.99 6.56
CA PRO A 156 -17.93 -10.24 6.13
C PRO A 156 -17.68 -8.72 6.14
N ARG A 157 -18.10 -8.00 5.09
CA ARG A 157 -17.95 -6.54 4.99
C ARG A 157 -19.12 -5.82 5.67
N ASP A 158 -19.35 -6.08 6.94
CA ASP A 158 -20.48 -5.59 7.74
C ASP A 158 -20.12 -4.36 8.61
N ASN A 159 -18.83 -4.04 8.74
CA ASN A 159 -18.35 -2.87 9.44
C ASN A 159 -17.02 -2.35 8.83
N PHE A 160 -16.59 -1.18 9.28
CA PHE A 160 -15.38 -0.50 8.79
C PHE A 160 -14.12 -1.36 8.94
N GLN A 161 -13.88 -1.90 10.14
CA GLN A 161 -12.70 -2.73 10.41
C GLN A 161 -12.68 -3.99 9.53
N HIS A 162 -13.81 -4.68 9.37
CA HIS A 162 -13.90 -5.86 8.51
C HIS A 162 -13.67 -5.54 7.03
N CYS A 163 -14.09 -4.37 6.55
CA CYS A 163 -13.71 -3.89 5.21
C CYS A 163 -12.19 -3.76 5.07
N LEU A 164 -11.52 -3.16 6.04
CA LEU A 164 -10.07 -3.00 6.03
C LEU A 164 -9.31 -4.32 6.15
N ILE A 165 -9.80 -5.29 6.94
CA ILE A 165 -9.22 -6.64 7.01
C ILE A 165 -9.28 -7.33 5.65
N ASN A 166 -10.42 -7.26 4.95
CA ASN A 166 -10.52 -7.76 3.58
C ASN A 166 -9.55 -7.08 2.62
N ALA A 167 -9.39 -5.76 2.74
CA ALA A 167 -8.43 -5.01 1.93
C ALA A 167 -6.99 -5.45 2.26
N ALA A 168 -6.66 -5.66 3.54
CA ALA A 168 -5.34 -6.13 3.97
C ALA A 168 -4.96 -7.46 3.32
N HIS A 169 -5.87 -8.43 3.27
CA HIS A 169 -5.64 -9.72 2.64
C HIS A 169 -5.37 -9.62 1.13
N GLN A 170 -5.92 -8.61 0.45
CA GLN A 170 -5.70 -8.41 -0.98
C GLN A 170 -4.28 -7.94 -1.34
N PHE A 171 -3.56 -7.30 -0.41
CA PHE A 171 -2.18 -6.88 -0.63
C PHE A 171 -1.16 -8.00 -0.46
N LEU A 172 -1.52 -9.06 0.28
CA LEU A 172 -0.65 -10.22 0.49
C LEU A 172 -0.68 -11.10 -0.76
N ASN A 173 0.46 -11.30 -1.36
CA ASN A 173 0.63 -12.13 -2.56
C ASN A 173 1.69 -13.19 -2.32
N LYS A 174 1.39 -14.44 -2.66
CA LYS A 174 2.33 -15.56 -2.59
C LYS A 174 2.70 -16.02 -3.99
N GLN A 175 4.00 -16.12 -4.27
CA GLN A 175 4.52 -16.69 -5.51
C GLN A 175 5.55 -17.77 -5.15
N ASN A 176 5.25 -19.01 -5.49
CA ASN A 176 6.00 -20.19 -5.02
C ASN A 176 6.03 -20.22 -3.47
N GLU A 177 7.23 -20.23 -2.89
CA GLU A 177 7.42 -20.20 -1.43
C GLU A 177 7.57 -18.77 -0.86
N GLU A 178 7.58 -17.76 -1.70
CA GLU A 178 7.85 -16.37 -1.33
C GLU A 178 6.56 -15.57 -1.14
N SER A 179 6.54 -14.74 -0.11
CA SER A 179 5.42 -13.89 0.24
C SER A 179 5.77 -12.41 0.10
N TYR A 180 4.90 -11.65 -0.55
CA TYR A 180 5.09 -10.25 -0.89
C TYR A 180 3.91 -9.41 -0.43
N ILE A 181 4.14 -8.09 -0.23
CA ILE A 181 3.08 -7.10 -0.12
C ILE A 181 3.10 -6.21 -1.36
N LEU A 182 1.98 -6.18 -2.09
CA LEU A 182 1.79 -5.22 -3.16
C LEU A 182 1.48 -3.85 -2.56
N ALA A 183 2.19 -2.81 -3.00
CA ALA A 183 2.05 -1.46 -2.44
C ALA A 183 0.68 -0.84 -2.74
N GLY A 184 0.03 -1.22 -3.85
CA GLY A 184 -1.30 -0.72 -4.17
C GLY A 184 -1.82 -1.13 -5.54
N TYR A 185 -3.13 -1.04 -5.69
CA TYR A 185 -3.83 -1.42 -6.91
C TYR A 185 -4.27 -0.19 -7.72
N PRO A 186 -4.25 -0.29 -9.08
CA PRO A 186 -3.95 -1.49 -9.88
C PRO A 186 -2.51 -1.64 -10.38
N TRP A 187 -1.59 -0.68 -10.12
CA TRP A 187 -0.31 -0.61 -10.83
C TRP A 187 0.95 -0.72 -9.99
N PHE A 188 0.87 -0.65 -8.66
CA PHE A 188 2.06 -0.78 -7.81
C PHE A 188 2.48 -2.24 -7.63
N LYS A 189 3.81 -2.42 -7.56
CA LYS A 189 4.45 -3.69 -7.24
C LYS A 189 4.80 -3.74 -5.75
N CYS A 190 5.58 -4.74 -5.34
CA CYS A 190 6.16 -4.78 -4.01
C CYS A 190 7.36 -3.82 -3.94
N ARG A 191 7.21 -2.70 -3.27
CA ARG A 191 8.28 -1.75 -2.95
C ARG A 191 8.73 -1.98 -1.52
N ALA A 192 10.03 -2.03 -1.29
CA ALA A 192 10.59 -2.38 0.01
C ALA A 192 10.10 -1.46 1.15
N ARG A 193 10.15 -0.14 0.96
CA ARG A 193 9.65 0.84 1.94
C ARG A 193 8.18 0.61 2.27
N ASP A 194 7.34 0.54 1.24
CA ASP A 194 5.89 0.40 1.38
C ASP A 194 5.55 -0.92 2.09
N MET A 195 6.29 -1.98 1.78
CA MET A 195 6.16 -3.29 2.42
C MET A 195 6.48 -3.21 3.92
N PHE A 196 7.65 -2.66 4.32
CA PHE A 196 8.03 -2.60 5.73
C PHE A 196 7.13 -1.70 6.56
N ILE A 197 6.64 -0.58 6.01
CA ILE A 197 5.68 0.29 6.70
C ILE A 197 4.32 -0.41 6.84
N ALA A 198 3.85 -1.10 5.79
CA ALA A 198 2.53 -1.69 5.78
C ALA A 198 2.44 -3.03 6.55
N LEU A 199 3.51 -3.81 6.58
CA LEU A 199 3.50 -5.18 7.09
C LEU A 199 2.93 -5.31 8.52
N PRO A 200 3.32 -4.49 9.51
CA PRO A 200 2.76 -4.60 10.86
C PRO A 200 1.24 -4.39 10.91
N GLY A 201 0.73 -3.39 10.20
CA GLY A 201 -0.70 -3.08 10.17
C GLY A 201 -1.54 -4.09 9.40
N LEU A 202 -1.00 -4.64 8.29
CA LEU A 202 -1.70 -5.64 7.47
C LEU A 202 -1.72 -7.04 8.08
N THR A 203 -0.91 -7.30 9.11
CA THR A 203 -0.75 -8.65 9.69
C THR A 203 -0.85 -8.64 11.21
N LEU A 204 0.11 -8.03 11.92
CA LEU A 204 0.15 -8.06 13.39
C LEU A 204 -1.07 -7.39 14.04
N ALA A 205 -1.56 -6.29 13.46
CA ALA A 205 -2.72 -5.58 13.98
C ALA A 205 -4.05 -6.35 13.85
N ILE A 206 -4.05 -7.45 13.08
CA ILE A 206 -5.20 -8.35 12.88
C ILE A 206 -4.89 -9.79 13.29
N ASP A 207 -3.91 -9.97 14.19
CA ASP A 207 -3.48 -11.24 14.79
C ASP A 207 -2.94 -12.30 13.79
N GLU A 208 -2.47 -11.88 12.61
CA GLU A 208 -1.94 -12.78 11.58
C GLU A 208 -0.40 -12.89 11.60
N VAL A 209 0.16 -13.30 12.75
CA VAL A 209 1.61 -13.39 12.99
C VAL A 209 2.32 -14.28 11.95
N ALA A 210 1.73 -15.41 11.56
CA ALA A 210 2.32 -16.31 10.57
C ALA A 210 2.51 -15.65 9.20
N LYS A 211 1.60 -14.78 8.77
CA LYS A 211 1.72 -14.01 7.52
C LYS A 211 2.83 -12.98 7.62
N PHE A 212 2.97 -12.30 8.76
CA PHE A 212 4.10 -11.42 9.02
C PHE A 212 5.43 -12.16 8.85
N GLU A 213 5.58 -13.29 9.54
CA GLU A 213 6.81 -14.09 9.51
C GLU A 213 7.13 -14.60 8.09
N SER A 214 6.12 -15.00 7.31
CA SER A 214 6.30 -15.45 5.93
C SER A 214 6.81 -14.34 5.01
N VAL A 215 6.29 -13.12 5.13
CA VAL A 215 6.79 -11.96 4.35
C VAL A 215 8.19 -11.57 4.81
N MET A 216 8.44 -11.56 6.13
CA MET A 216 9.77 -11.24 6.68
C MET A 216 10.84 -12.25 6.30
N GLU A 217 10.49 -13.52 6.08
CA GLU A 217 11.46 -14.50 5.59
C GLU A 217 11.89 -14.21 4.14
N THR A 218 10.96 -13.79 3.28
CA THR A 218 11.28 -13.31 1.93
C THR A 218 12.11 -12.03 1.99
N ALA A 219 11.72 -11.09 2.86
CA ALA A 219 12.43 -9.82 3.04
C ALA A 219 13.85 -10.02 3.58
N ARG A 220 14.08 -11.00 4.49
CA ARG A 220 15.39 -11.32 5.02
C ARG A 220 16.37 -11.71 3.91
N LYS A 221 15.93 -12.55 2.96
CA LYS A 221 16.75 -12.90 1.78
C LYS A 221 17.11 -11.66 0.97
N ALA A 222 16.12 -10.79 0.69
CA ALA A 222 16.37 -9.58 -0.06
C ALA A 222 17.33 -8.60 0.66
N ILE A 223 17.23 -8.49 1.98
CA ILE A 223 18.16 -7.67 2.79
C ILE A 223 19.56 -8.28 2.76
N HIS A 224 19.68 -9.61 2.95
CA HIS A 224 20.96 -10.31 2.92
C HIS A 224 21.65 -10.13 1.56
N ASP A 225 20.94 -10.35 0.45
CA ASP A 225 21.47 -10.19 -0.90
C ASP A 225 21.94 -8.74 -1.14
N PHE A 226 21.15 -7.75 -0.67
CA PHE A 226 21.52 -6.34 -0.78
C PHE A 226 22.77 -5.97 0.04
N ILE A 227 22.86 -6.45 1.29
CA ILE A 227 24.01 -6.15 2.19
C ILE A 227 25.31 -6.77 1.64
N ASN A 228 25.23 -7.94 1.00
CA ASN A 228 26.38 -8.68 0.50
C ASN A 228 26.67 -8.44 -0.99
N ASP A 229 25.94 -7.52 -1.65
CA ASP A 229 26.04 -7.24 -3.09
C ASP A 229 25.86 -8.51 -3.94
N GLU A 230 24.90 -9.35 -3.56
CA GLU A 230 24.57 -10.59 -4.25
C GLU A 230 23.42 -10.37 -5.25
N PRO A 231 23.39 -11.11 -6.37
CA PRO A 231 22.27 -11.06 -7.30
C PRO A 231 20.95 -11.46 -6.64
N ASN A 232 19.89 -10.69 -6.88
CA ASN A 232 18.59 -10.90 -6.27
C ASN A 232 17.51 -11.07 -7.34
N ASP A 233 16.85 -12.23 -7.38
CA ASP A 233 15.72 -12.53 -8.26
C ASP A 233 14.35 -12.27 -7.60
N LEU A 234 14.34 -11.82 -6.34
CA LEU A 234 13.12 -11.52 -5.59
C LEU A 234 12.42 -10.28 -6.15
N LYS A 235 11.10 -10.27 -6.08
CA LYS A 235 10.28 -9.18 -6.62
C LYS A 235 10.05 -8.05 -5.61
N ILE A 236 11.07 -7.73 -4.81
CA ILE A 236 11.10 -6.60 -3.89
C ILE A 236 11.98 -5.52 -4.53
N TYR A 237 11.39 -4.37 -4.82
CA TYR A 237 12.04 -3.28 -5.56
C TYR A 237 12.44 -2.13 -4.61
N GLU A 238 13.42 -1.33 -5.05
CA GLU A 238 13.85 -0.09 -4.37
C GLU A 238 14.50 -0.36 -2.98
N MET A 239 15.19 -1.52 -2.83
CA MET A 239 15.90 -1.86 -1.59
C MET A 239 17.05 -0.87 -1.28
N GLU A 240 17.64 -0.27 -2.31
CA GLU A 240 18.76 0.67 -2.24
C GLU A 240 18.38 2.07 -1.73
N HIS A 241 17.12 2.36 -1.45
CA HIS A 241 16.73 3.65 -0.88
C HIS A 241 17.23 3.78 0.56
N PRO A 242 17.73 4.96 0.97
CA PRO A 242 18.49 5.12 2.22
C PRO A 242 17.68 4.86 3.50
N ASP A 243 16.36 4.97 3.45
CA ASP A 243 15.48 4.75 4.60
C ASP A 243 14.96 3.31 4.73
N VAL A 244 15.16 2.46 3.72
CA VAL A 244 14.52 1.13 3.65
C VAL A 244 14.99 0.19 4.76
N LEU A 245 16.30 0.09 5.00
CA LEU A 245 16.82 -0.75 6.09
C LEU A 245 16.38 -0.25 7.47
N LEU A 246 16.24 1.05 7.63
CA LEU A 246 15.74 1.66 8.87
C LEU A 246 14.25 1.36 9.09
N TRP A 247 13.44 1.37 8.02
CA TRP A 247 12.05 0.91 8.07
C TRP A 247 11.94 -0.59 8.36
N ALA A 248 12.88 -1.41 7.88
CA ALA A 248 12.96 -2.83 8.25
C ALA A 248 13.19 -3.00 9.75
N VAL A 249 14.10 -2.22 10.36
CA VAL A 249 14.31 -2.22 11.82
C VAL A 249 13.04 -1.80 12.56
N TRP A 250 12.36 -0.72 12.12
CA TRP A 250 11.09 -0.31 12.72
C TRP A 250 10.00 -1.39 12.59
N CYS A 251 9.91 -2.05 11.46
CA CYS A 251 8.97 -3.15 11.24
C CYS A 251 9.21 -4.32 12.21
N ILE A 252 10.47 -4.72 12.40
CA ILE A 252 10.87 -5.75 13.38
C ILE A 252 10.60 -5.28 14.82
N GLN A 253 10.79 -4.00 15.12
CA GLN A 253 10.43 -3.41 16.41
C GLN A 253 8.93 -3.56 16.71
N GLN A 254 8.05 -3.41 15.70
CA GLN A 254 6.62 -3.67 15.89
C GLN A 254 6.33 -5.14 16.24
N TYR A 255 7.07 -6.07 15.65
CA TYR A 255 6.97 -7.48 16.04
C TYR A 255 7.36 -7.70 17.52
N ALA A 256 8.44 -7.07 17.97
CA ALA A 256 8.86 -7.13 19.38
C ALA A 256 7.75 -6.61 20.33
N LYS A 257 7.06 -5.53 19.94
CA LYS A 257 5.99 -4.90 20.74
C LYS A 257 4.68 -5.69 20.73
N MET A 258 4.27 -6.20 19.58
CA MET A 258 2.94 -6.77 19.37
C MET A 258 2.89 -8.27 19.59
N VAL A 259 4.03 -8.96 19.44
CA VAL A 259 4.14 -10.43 19.60
C VAL A 259 4.97 -10.79 20.83
N SER A 260 6.28 -10.59 20.76
CA SER A 260 7.20 -10.91 21.87
C SER A 260 8.60 -10.38 21.60
N ARG A 261 9.20 -9.73 22.60
CA ARG A 261 10.59 -9.26 22.56
C ARG A 261 11.59 -10.44 22.48
N ASP A 262 11.35 -11.52 23.23
CA ASP A 262 12.20 -12.72 23.19
C ASP A 262 12.17 -13.43 21.85
N LYS A 263 10.97 -13.61 21.27
CA LYS A 263 10.83 -14.17 19.91
C LYS A 263 11.45 -13.27 18.86
N CYS A 264 11.35 -11.96 19.00
CA CYS A 264 12.01 -11.01 18.11
C CYS A 264 13.52 -11.19 18.13
N ARG A 265 14.11 -11.27 19.31
CA ARG A 265 15.55 -11.48 19.49
C ARG A 265 16.00 -12.81 18.85
N GLU A 266 15.27 -13.89 19.11
CA GLU A 266 15.56 -15.22 18.57
C GLU A 266 15.50 -15.23 17.03
N LYS A 267 14.44 -14.65 16.44
CA LYS A 267 14.21 -14.73 14.98
C LYS A 267 14.97 -13.67 14.18
N TYR A 268 15.12 -12.48 14.72
CA TYR A 268 15.58 -11.31 13.97
C TYR A 268 16.81 -10.62 14.57
N GLY A 269 17.31 -11.08 15.73
CA GLY A 269 18.45 -10.46 16.41
C GLY A 269 19.67 -10.35 15.52
N GLN A 270 20.07 -11.45 14.88
CA GLN A 270 21.21 -11.48 13.96
C GLN A 270 21.00 -10.53 12.76
N LEU A 271 19.83 -10.52 12.14
CA LEU A 271 19.52 -9.61 11.02
C LEU A 271 19.63 -8.14 11.44
N LEU A 272 19.17 -7.81 12.64
CA LEU A 272 19.28 -6.46 13.18
C LEU A 272 20.75 -6.05 13.40
N GLU A 273 21.59 -6.95 13.92
CA GLU A 273 23.02 -6.71 14.07
C GLU A 273 23.70 -6.50 12.71
N GLU A 274 23.40 -7.32 11.71
CA GLU A 274 23.92 -7.19 10.34
C GLU A 274 23.53 -5.85 9.70
N ILE A 275 22.28 -5.42 9.82
CA ILE A 275 21.82 -4.12 9.33
C ILE A 275 22.56 -2.97 10.01
N MET A 276 22.69 -2.99 11.34
CA MET A 276 23.35 -1.93 12.08
C MET A 276 24.83 -1.84 11.76
N GLU A 277 25.52 -2.98 11.63
CA GLU A 277 26.93 -3.01 11.21
C GLU A 277 27.12 -2.49 9.78
N TYR A 278 26.24 -2.88 8.84
CA TYR A 278 26.27 -2.40 7.46
C TYR A 278 26.14 -0.88 7.38
N LEU A 279 25.18 -0.29 8.10
CA LEU A 279 24.97 1.16 8.11
C LEU A 279 26.12 1.91 8.81
N ARG A 280 26.66 1.37 9.90
CA ARG A 280 27.78 1.99 10.63
C ARG A 280 29.11 1.98 9.85
N ARG A 281 29.32 1.00 8.98
CA ARG A 281 30.52 0.89 8.15
C ARG A 281 30.45 1.69 6.86
N GLU A 282 29.41 2.51 6.69
CA GLU A 282 29.19 3.34 5.50
C GLU A 282 29.17 2.52 4.19
N ASN A 283 28.67 1.28 4.25
CA ASN A 283 28.58 0.40 3.09
C ASN A 283 27.38 0.71 2.20
N HIS A 284 26.43 1.51 2.69
CA HIS A 284 25.23 1.84 1.94
C HIS A 284 25.53 2.85 0.82
N PRO A 285 25.12 2.61 -0.45
CA PRO A 285 25.52 3.45 -1.59
C PRO A 285 24.98 4.89 -1.53
N ASN A 286 23.90 5.14 -0.77
CA ASN A 286 23.22 6.43 -0.74
C ASN A 286 23.09 7.02 0.68
N LEU A 287 23.79 6.47 1.68
CA LEU A 287 23.67 6.87 3.08
C LEU A 287 25.03 6.85 3.75
N PHE A 288 25.41 7.97 4.38
CA PHE A 288 26.73 8.19 4.95
C PHE A 288 26.62 8.60 6.42
N LEU A 289 27.32 7.89 7.31
CA LEU A 289 27.40 8.25 8.73
C LEU A 289 28.47 9.31 8.95
N HIS A 290 28.07 10.51 9.34
CA HIS A 290 28.99 11.59 9.61
C HIS A 290 29.51 11.55 11.06
N SER A 291 30.64 12.27 11.30
CA SER A 291 31.30 12.31 12.61
C SER A 291 30.46 12.89 13.75
N ASN A 292 29.37 13.59 13.45
CA ASN A 292 28.39 14.07 14.42
C ASN A 292 27.33 13.01 14.78
N GLY A 293 27.38 11.79 14.22
CA GLY A 293 26.46 10.70 14.46
C GLY A 293 25.19 10.72 13.60
N LEU A 294 25.00 11.76 12.76
CA LEU A 294 23.84 11.84 11.85
C LEU A 294 24.14 11.15 10.52
N LEU A 295 23.07 10.63 9.91
CA LEU A 295 23.10 10.06 8.57
C LEU A 295 22.82 11.15 7.52
N TYR A 296 23.74 11.24 6.55
CA TYR A 296 23.63 12.12 5.38
C TYR A 296 23.20 11.31 4.16
N ALA A 297 22.25 11.82 3.38
CA ALA A 297 21.78 11.19 2.16
C ALA A 297 21.81 12.17 0.98
N ASN A 298 22.16 11.70 -0.24
CA ASN A 298 22.22 12.52 -1.44
C ASN A 298 21.00 12.28 -2.34
N GLY A 299 20.07 13.22 -2.35
CA GLY A 299 18.84 13.22 -3.13
C GLY A 299 18.76 14.30 -4.21
N THR A 300 19.89 14.90 -4.59
CA THR A 300 19.92 16.00 -5.58
C THR A 300 19.44 15.52 -6.96
N GLU A 301 19.97 14.40 -7.42
CA GLU A 301 19.67 13.86 -8.76
C GLU A 301 18.62 12.74 -8.75
N LYS A 302 18.39 12.12 -7.61
CA LYS A 302 17.48 10.99 -7.45
C LYS A 302 16.56 11.19 -6.25
N ALA A 303 15.26 10.95 -6.43
CA ALA A 303 14.33 10.93 -5.31
C ALA A 303 14.60 9.71 -4.42
N ILE A 304 14.92 9.92 -3.16
CA ILE A 304 15.46 8.89 -2.24
C ILE A 304 14.56 8.57 -1.06
N THR A 305 13.49 9.34 -0.82
CA THR A 305 12.56 9.16 0.28
C THR A 305 11.16 8.78 -0.23
N TRP A 306 10.17 8.73 0.66
CA TRP A 306 8.78 8.54 0.24
C TRP A 306 8.25 9.71 -0.61
N MET A 307 8.87 10.90 -0.50
CA MET A 307 8.59 12.05 -1.38
C MET A 307 9.32 11.89 -2.71
N ASN A 308 8.91 10.91 -3.51
CA ASN A 308 9.65 10.39 -4.65
C ASN A 308 9.11 10.85 -6.03
N SER A 309 8.31 11.89 -6.07
CA SER A 309 7.80 12.43 -7.34
C SER A 309 8.93 13.03 -8.19
N THR A 310 8.90 12.71 -9.49
CA THR A 310 9.89 13.22 -10.45
C THR A 310 9.20 13.82 -11.67
N VAL A 311 9.79 14.88 -12.23
CA VAL A 311 9.37 15.48 -13.49
C VAL A 311 10.60 15.55 -14.41
N ASN A 312 10.47 15.03 -15.62
CA ASN A 312 11.59 14.90 -16.57
C ASN A 312 12.83 14.20 -15.99
N GLY A 313 12.62 13.23 -15.09
CA GLY A 313 13.69 12.47 -14.45
C GLY A 313 14.33 13.14 -13.23
N HIS A 314 13.98 14.38 -12.90
CA HIS A 314 14.49 15.09 -11.72
C HIS A 314 13.48 15.09 -10.58
N PRO A 315 13.93 14.98 -9.31
CA PRO A 315 13.07 15.09 -8.14
C PRO A 315 12.31 16.43 -8.11
N VAL A 316 11.01 16.39 -7.86
CA VAL A 316 10.23 17.61 -7.59
C VAL A 316 10.66 18.26 -6.28
N ILE A 317 11.07 17.43 -5.32
CA ILE A 317 11.57 17.85 -4.02
C ILE A 317 12.94 17.20 -3.83
N PRO A 318 14.04 17.85 -4.24
CA PRO A 318 15.39 17.32 -4.08
C PRO A 318 15.83 17.46 -2.61
N ARG A 319 15.60 16.41 -1.82
CA ARG A 319 15.97 16.36 -0.40
C ARG A 319 17.36 15.76 -0.26
N THR A 320 18.33 16.59 0.08
CA THR A 320 19.74 16.22 0.26
C THR A 320 20.24 16.68 1.61
N GLY A 321 21.17 15.97 2.20
CA GLY A 321 21.75 16.30 3.48
C GLY A 321 21.24 15.45 4.63
N TYR A 322 21.14 16.02 5.80
CA TYR A 322 20.50 15.41 6.95
C TYR A 322 18.99 15.53 6.77
N ILE A 323 18.31 14.40 6.60
CA ILE A 323 16.85 14.33 6.38
C ILE A 323 16.18 13.92 7.69
N VAL A 324 15.16 14.65 8.11
CA VAL A 324 14.61 14.55 9.47
C VAL A 324 14.05 13.16 9.80
N GLU A 325 13.26 12.54 8.91
CA GLU A 325 12.72 11.21 9.17
C GLU A 325 13.76 10.10 9.12
N ILE A 326 14.77 10.22 8.26
CA ILE A 326 15.87 9.25 8.20
C ILE A 326 16.64 9.27 9.53
N ASN A 327 16.94 10.46 10.06
CA ASN A 327 17.64 10.58 11.32
C ASN A 327 16.77 10.27 12.55
N ALA A 328 15.46 10.44 12.46
CA ALA A 328 14.52 9.96 13.47
C ALA A 328 14.47 8.42 13.52
N LEU A 329 14.39 7.77 12.35
CA LEU A 329 14.47 6.31 12.23
C LEU A 329 15.82 5.78 12.73
N TRP A 330 16.91 6.45 12.38
CA TRP A 330 18.26 6.09 12.82
C TRP A 330 18.39 6.12 14.33
N TYR A 331 17.99 7.22 14.98
CA TYR A 331 17.99 7.31 16.43
C TYR A 331 17.17 6.22 17.09
N ASN A 332 15.95 5.98 16.60
CA ASN A 332 15.09 4.90 17.08
C ASN A 332 15.73 3.52 16.90
N ALA A 333 16.39 3.27 15.76
CA ALA A 333 17.09 2.01 15.49
C ALA A 333 18.28 1.78 16.44
N LEU A 334 19.11 2.81 16.66
CA LEU A 334 20.24 2.75 17.59
C LEU A 334 19.79 2.37 19.00
N CYS A 335 18.76 3.04 19.52
CA CYS A 335 18.23 2.75 20.85
C CYS A 335 17.62 1.35 20.94
N PHE A 336 16.73 1.01 20.02
CA PHE A 336 16.02 -0.28 20.03
C PHE A 336 16.98 -1.46 19.91
N VAL A 337 17.89 -1.43 18.92
CA VAL A 337 18.83 -2.53 18.69
C VAL A 337 19.88 -2.58 19.79
N GLY A 338 20.37 -1.41 20.26
CA GLY A 338 21.30 -1.37 21.40
C GLY A 338 20.76 -2.02 22.66
N GLU A 339 19.51 -1.77 23.02
CA GLU A 339 18.86 -2.45 24.13
C GLU A 339 18.69 -3.96 23.88
N LEU A 340 18.21 -4.34 22.68
CA LEU A 340 17.93 -5.75 22.35
C LEU A 340 19.21 -6.59 22.37
N VAL A 341 20.31 -6.05 21.85
CA VAL A 341 21.62 -6.70 21.80
C VAL A 341 22.26 -6.76 23.20
N GLY A 342 22.07 -5.74 24.03
CA GLY A 342 22.52 -5.75 25.42
C GLY A 342 21.90 -6.89 26.25
N GLU A 343 20.67 -7.27 25.98
CA GLU A 343 19.99 -8.41 26.58
C GLU A 343 20.60 -9.77 26.20
N THR A 344 21.36 -9.87 25.09
CA THR A 344 22.05 -11.09 24.66
C THR A 344 23.45 -11.26 25.25
N GLY A 345 23.94 -10.24 25.94
CA GLY A 345 25.32 -10.20 26.50
C GLY A 345 26.39 -9.75 25.49
N ASN A 346 26.02 -9.28 24.30
CA ASN A 346 26.94 -8.61 23.36
C ASN A 346 27.14 -7.14 23.80
N ASN A 347 27.75 -6.96 24.97
CA ASN A 347 27.90 -5.66 25.61
C ASN A 347 28.71 -4.66 24.76
N ASN A 348 29.68 -5.13 23.97
CA ASN A 348 30.51 -4.24 23.15
C ASN A 348 29.68 -3.53 22.06
N LEU A 349 28.86 -4.28 21.32
CA LEU A 349 27.99 -3.66 20.32
C LEU A 349 26.92 -2.78 20.97
N ALA A 350 26.33 -3.23 22.09
CA ALA A 350 25.34 -2.45 22.83
C ALA A 350 25.90 -1.10 23.30
N GLU A 351 27.07 -1.07 23.92
CA GLU A 351 27.76 0.18 24.35
C GLU A 351 28.09 1.09 23.17
N THR A 352 28.53 0.51 22.05
CA THR A 352 28.82 1.26 20.83
C THR A 352 27.57 1.93 20.27
N LEU A 353 26.45 1.19 20.16
CA LEU A 353 25.19 1.73 19.68
C LEU A 353 24.60 2.79 20.62
N GLN A 354 24.71 2.59 21.93
CA GLN A 354 24.27 3.56 22.93
C GLN A 354 25.06 4.85 22.86
N THR A 355 26.40 4.77 22.79
CA THR A 355 27.27 5.96 22.65
C THR A 355 26.92 6.74 21.38
N LEU A 356 26.69 6.03 20.27
CA LEU A 356 26.28 6.64 19.01
C LEU A 356 24.87 7.26 19.12
N ALA A 357 23.94 6.62 19.83
CA ALA A 357 22.61 7.16 20.07
C ALA A 357 22.66 8.49 20.86
N GLU A 358 23.49 8.57 21.91
CA GLU A 358 23.66 9.80 22.70
C GLU A 358 24.20 10.94 21.84
N GLN A 359 25.21 10.66 21.01
CA GLN A 359 25.77 11.63 20.07
C GLN A 359 24.71 12.05 19.01
N THR A 360 24.06 11.10 18.38
CA THR A 360 23.00 11.32 17.38
C THR A 360 21.87 12.17 17.96
N GLY A 361 21.40 11.85 19.17
CA GLY A 361 20.32 12.57 19.83
C GLY A 361 20.63 14.04 20.06
N LYS A 362 21.85 14.35 20.52
CA LYS A 362 22.31 15.74 20.69
C LYS A 362 22.39 16.47 19.35
N SER A 363 23.06 15.87 18.38
CA SER A 363 23.22 16.46 17.05
C SER A 363 21.87 16.63 16.32
N PHE A 364 20.91 15.72 16.55
CA PHE A 364 19.56 15.83 16.00
C PHE A 364 18.84 17.09 16.46
N ILE A 365 18.87 17.37 17.77
CA ILE A 365 18.26 18.58 18.34
C ILE A 365 18.94 19.82 17.79
N ASP A 366 20.25 19.86 17.81
CA ASP A 366 21.05 21.00 17.36
C ASP A 366 20.85 21.30 15.85
N THR A 367 20.56 20.25 15.04
CA THR A 367 20.41 20.38 13.60
C THR A 367 18.98 20.73 13.17
N PHE A 368 17.98 20.07 13.77
CA PHE A 368 16.61 20.12 13.25
C PHE A 368 15.65 21.01 14.04
N LEU A 369 15.85 21.14 15.37
CA LEU A 369 14.90 21.92 16.19
C LEU A 369 15.14 23.42 15.98
N ASN A 370 14.12 24.09 15.43
CA ASN A 370 14.19 25.54 15.20
C ASN A 370 13.58 26.35 16.35
N GLU A 371 13.77 27.66 16.31
CA GLU A 371 13.30 28.62 17.32
C GLU A 371 11.77 28.68 17.47
N TYR A 372 11.01 28.20 16.47
CA TYR A 372 9.55 28.15 16.51
C TYR A 372 9.01 26.84 17.09
N GLY A 373 9.88 25.93 17.53
CA GLY A 373 9.51 24.69 18.20
C GLY A 373 9.02 23.57 17.31
N TYR A 374 9.36 23.59 16.01
CA TYR A 374 9.16 22.48 15.08
C TYR A 374 10.50 22.07 14.43
N LEU A 375 10.49 20.99 13.63
CA LEU A 375 11.72 20.47 13.02
C LEU A 375 11.83 20.88 11.56
N LEU A 376 13.03 21.28 11.13
CA LEU A 376 13.40 21.48 9.74
C LEU A 376 13.22 20.15 8.97
N ASP A 377 12.81 20.22 7.70
CA ASP A 377 12.58 19.01 6.89
C ASP A 377 13.90 18.34 6.48
N TYR A 378 14.88 19.13 6.05
CA TYR A 378 16.26 18.69 5.84
C TYR A 378 17.25 19.85 6.00
N VAL A 379 18.53 19.49 6.21
CA VAL A 379 19.64 20.45 6.35
C VAL A 379 20.83 19.95 5.54
N ASP A 380 21.34 20.79 4.62
CA ASP A 380 22.53 20.54 3.82
C ASP A 380 23.50 21.73 3.92
N GLY A 381 24.50 21.61 4.79
CA GLY A 381 25.39 22.70 5.11
C GLY A 381 24.63 23.92 5.64
N ASN A 382 24.69 25.03 4.90
CA ASN A 382 23.96 26.26 5.24
C ASN A 382 22.52 26.31 4.68
N MET A 383 22.13 25.35 3.89
CA MET A 383 20.77 25.26 3.36
C MET A 383 19.87 24.54 4.37
N MET A 384 18.80 25.19 4.77
CA MET A 384 17.82 24.70 5.74
C MET A 384 16.44 24.76 5.12
N ASP A 385 15.73 23.63 5.04
CA ASP A 385 14.32 23.64 4.60
C ASP A 385 13.37 23.90 5.77
N TRP A 386 12.80 25.10 5.79
CA TRP A 386 11.84 25.57 6.79
C TRP A 386 10.40 25.17 6.47
N SER A 387 10.18 24.44 5.39
CA SER A 387 8.84 24.00 4.99
C SER A 387 8.22 23.14 6.08
N VAL A 388 6.99 23.46 6.47
CA VAL A 388 6.24 22.62 7.41
C VAL A 388 5.69 21.42 6.64
N ARG A 389 6.36 20.28 6.84
CA ARG A 389 6.06 18.98 6.23
C ARG A 389 5.76 17.92 7.31
N PRO A 390 5.05 16.84 6.99
CA PRO A 390 4.63 15.85 7.99
C PRO A 390 5.78 14.99 8.52
N ASN A 391 6.96 15.01 7.89
CA ASN A 391 8.10 14.13 8.19
C ASN A 391 8.57 14.23 9.64
N MET A 392 8.43 15.39 10.26
CA MET A 392 8.78 15.60 11.68
C MET A 392 7.94 14.77 12.65
N ILE A 393 6.75 14.26 12.23
CA ILE A 393 5.85 13.53 13.13
C ILE A 393 6.44 12.19 13.57
N PHE A 394 7.29 11.57 12.75
CA PHE A 394 7.93 10.31 13.08
C PHE A 394 8.76 10.40 14.35
N THR A 395 9.44 11.55 14.57
CA THR A 395 10.22 11.79 15.79
C THR A 395 9.35 11.74 17.06
N VAL A 396 8.08 12.10 16.95
CA VAL A 396 7.14 12.08 18.09
C VAL A 396 6.45 10.70 18.22
N ALA A 397 6.22 10.03 17.10
CA ALA A 397 5.52 8.75 17.05
C ALA A 397 6.37 7.55 17.48
N PHE A 398 7.67 7.58 17.23
CA PHE A 398 8.55 6.45 17.55
C PHE A 398 8.74 6.24 19.05
N ASP A 399 9.08 5.00 19.43
CA ASP A 399 9.28 4.62 20.83
C ASP A 399 10.47 5.38 21.44
N TYR A 400 11.53 5.53 20.66
CA TYR A 400 12.73 6.28 21.03
C TYR A 400 12.80 7.59 20.23
N SER A 401 12.92 8.67 20.93
CA SER A 401 12.91 10.02 20.37
C SER A 401 13.91 10.90 21.12
N PRO A 402 14.74 11.68 20.44
CA PRO A 402 15.68 12.60 21.09
C PRO A 402 14.98 13.81 21.73
N LEU A 403 13.70 14.07 21.37
CA LEU A 403 12.94 15.22 21.85
C LEU A 403 12.40 15.01 23.26
N ASP A 404 12.43 16.04 24.10
CA ASP A 404 11.74 16.08 25.38
C ASP A 404 10.21 16.22 25.22
N ALA A 405 9.46 16.13 26.31
CA ALA A 405 8.00 16.20 26.31
C ALA A 405 7.45 17.53 25.77
N ARG A 406 8.12 18.65 26.00
CA ARG A 406 7.71 19.98 25.53
C ARG A 406 7.96 20.12 24.04
N GLN A 407 9.11 19.65 23.57
CA GLN A 407 9.49 19.66 22.17
C GLN A 407 8.56 18.76 21.34
N LYS A 408 8.27 17.54 21.83
CA LYS A 408 7.27 16.62 21.19
C LYS A 408 5.91 17.29 21.06
N LYS A 409 5.45 17.97 22.11
CA LYS A 409 4.18 18.68 22.05
C LYS A 409 4.21 19.84 21.05
N GLY A 410 5.29 20.61 20.98
CA GLY A 410 5.46 21.68 20.01
C GLY A 410 5.38 21.19 18.56
N VAL A 411 6.08 20.10 18.24
CA VAL A 411 6.03 19.46 16.91
C VAL A 411 4.60 18.98 16.60
N LEU A 412 3.95 18.28 17.54
CA LEU A 412 2.57 17.80 17.34
C LEU A 412 1.58 18.94 17.11
N ASP A 413 1.70 20.05 17.88
CA ASP A 413 0.81 21.21 17.76
C ASP A 413 0.95 21.86 16.36
N VAL A 414 2.17 21.99 15.83
CA VAL A 414 2.41 22.51 14.47
C VAL A 414 1.84 21.58 13.41
N VAL A 415 2.07 20.27 13.49
CA VAL A 415 1.51 19.29 12.56
C VAL A 415 -0.02 19.32 12.60
N THR A 416 -0.62 19.36 13.78
CA THR A 416 -2.08 19.45 13.95
C THR A 416 -2.64 20.69 13.27
N LYS A 417 -2.04 21.85 13.52
CA LYS A 417 -2.53 23.14 13.03
C LYS A 417 -2.37 23.31 11.52
N GLU A 418 -1.26 22.87 10.97
CA GLU A 418 -0.86 23.17 9.58
C GLU A 418 -1.22 22.05 8.60
N LEU A 419 -1.18 20.78 9.05
CA LEU A 419 -1.19 19.65 8.13
C LEU A 419 -2.41 18.72 8.28
N LEU A 420 -3.05 18.67 9.45
CA LEU A 420 -4.16 17.74 9.67
C LEU A 420 -5.36 18.07 8.79
N THR A 421 -5.90 17.04 8.16
CA THR A 421 -7.16 17.06 7.40
C THR A 421 -8.05 15.89 7.85
N PRO A 422 -9.34 15.86 7.49
CA PRO A 422 -10.19 14.69 7.74
C PRO A 422 -9.73 13.40 7.03
N LYS A 423 -8.77 13.50 6.08
CA LYS A 423 -8.32 12.40 5.22
C LYS A 423 -6.81 12.13 5.33
N GLY A 424 -6.17 12.56 6.40
CA GLY A 424 -4.73 12.36 6.61
C GLY A 424 -3.96 13.66 6.80
N LEU A 425 -2.62 13.58 6.72
CA LEU A 425 -1.77 14.76 6.81
C LEU A 425 -1.42 15.29 5.43
N ARG A 426 -1.50 16.62 5.26
CA ARG A 426 -0.95 17.28 4.07
C ARG A 426 0.55 17.06 4.00
N SER A 427 1.05 16.86 2.79
CA SER A 427 2.49 16.73 2.51
C SER A 427 3.25 18.06 2.57
N LEU A 428 2.53 19.19 2.58
CA LEU A 428 3.06 20.54 2.72
C LEU A 428 2.00 21.45 3.33
N SER A 429 2.41 22.38 4.21
CA SER A 429 1.52 23.41 4.77
C SER A 429 0.97 24.35 3.69
N PRO A 430 -0.31 24.75 3.79
CA PRO A 430 -0.88 25.78 2.92
C PRO A 430 -0.18 27.14 2.95
N LYS A 431 0.66 27.38 3.97
CA LYS A 431 1.43 28.62 4.12
C LYS A 431 2.79 28.57 3.45
N SER A 432 3.22 27.39 3.02
CA SER A 432 4.53 27.21 2.38
C SER A 432 4.45 27.56 0.89
N GLY A 433 5.52 28.14 0.35
CA GLY A 433 5.65 28.35 -1.09
C GLY A 433 5.56 27.02 -1.86
N GLY A 434 4.95 27.03 -3.03
CA GLY A 434 4.76 25.83 -3.85
C GLY A 434 3.60 24.92 -3.42
N TYR A 435 2.76 25.32 -2.46
CA TYR A 435 1.57 24.57 -2.07
C TYR A 435 0.65 24.30 -3.25
N ASN A 436 0.44 23.01 -3.54
CA ASN A 436 -0.40 22.53 -4.64
C ASN A 436 -1.22 21.31 -4.17
N PRO A 437 -2.41 21.53 -3.61
CA PRO A 437 -3.17 20.49 -2.91
C PRO A 437 -3.98 19.55 -3.81
N ASN A 438 -4.14 19.86 -5.10
CA ASN A 438 -5.05 19.14 -5.99
C ASN A 438 -4.27 18.22 -6.94
N TYR A 439 -4.51 16.92 -6.82
CA TYR A 439 -3.89 15.91 -7.67
C TYR A 439 -4.74 15.65 -8.92
N VAL A 440 -4.70 16.58 -9.88
CA VAL A 440 -5.56 16.60 -11.07
C VAL A 440 -4.78 16.95 -12.33
N GLY A 441 -5.40 16.70 -13.49
CA GLY A 441 -4.85 17.06 -14.79
C GLY A 441 -3.82 16.07 -15.34
N PRO A 442 -3.05 16.46 -16.37
CA PRO A 442 -2.02 15.64 -16.99
C PRO A 442 -0.91 15.19 -16.03
N GLN A 443 -0.16 14.15 -16.41
CA GLN A 443 0.87 13.49 -15.59
C GLN A 443 1.80 14.51 -14.90
N MET A 444 2.39 15.42 -15.65
CA MET A 444 3.34 16.40 -15.11
C MET A 444 2.73 17.30 -14.03
N GLN A 445 1.46 17.72 -14.19
CA GLN A 445 0.78 18.54 -13.18
C GLN A 445 0.53 17.74 -11.90
N ARG A 446 0.15 16.47 -12.03
CA ARG A 446 -0.03 15.58 -10.90
C ARG A 446 1.29 15.29 -10.18
N ASP A 447 2.38 15.08 -10.92
CA ASP A 447 3.70 14.83 -10.34
C ASP A 447 4.19 16.03 -9.53
N TYR A 448 3.93 17.26 -10.01
CA TYR A 448 4.20 18.47 -9.22
C TYR A 448 3.33 18.60 -7.96
N ALA A 449 2.10 18.10 -7.97
CA ALA A 449 1.21 18.17 -6.82
C ALA A 449 1.45 17.06 -5.79
N TYR A 450 2.02 15.94 -6.20
CA TYR A 450 2.00 14.66 -5.49
C TYR A 450 2.46 14.73 -4.03
N HIS A 451 3.49 15.54 -3.73
CA HIS A 451 4.00 15.78 -2.37
C HIS A 451 4.04 17.26 -1.99
N GLN A 452 3.19 18.09 -2.63
CA GLN A 452 3.18 19.55 -2.43
C GLN A 452 1.86 20.05 -1.82
N GLY A 453 1.21 19.25 -1.01
CA GLY A 453 -0.01 19.67 -0.31
C GLY A 453 -1.14 18.66 -0.33
N THR A 454 -1.06 17.58 -1.09
CA THR A 454 -1.97 16.43 -1.03
C THR A 454 -1.96 15.78 0.35
N ALA A 455 -3.08 15.18 0.76
CA ALA A 455 -3.22 14.54 2.06
C ALA A 455 -2.99 13.02 1.97
N TRP A 456 -2.23 12.48 2.92
CA TRP A 456 -1.78 11.09 2.96
C TRP A 456 -2.28 10.39 4.21
N PRO A 457 -3.16 9.38 4.09
CA PRO A 457 -3.74 8.68 5.24
C PRO A 457 -2.72 7.91 6.08
N TRP A 458 -1.70 7.29 5.49
CA TRP A 458 -0.71 6.52 6.27
C TRP A 458 0.05 7.37 7.29
N LEU A 459 0.31 8.64 6.98
CA LEU A 459 0.93 9.57 7.91
C LEU A 459 0.03 9.87 9.12
N ALA A 460 -1.30 9.78 8.93
CA ALA A 460 -2.23 9.94 10.05
C ALA A 460 -2.10 8.81 11.08
N GLY A 461 -1.67 7.61 10.68
CA GLY A 461 -1.38 6.53 11.62
C GLY A 461 -0.32 6.91 12.63
N PHE A 462 0.81 7.43 12.16
CA PHE A 462 1.88 7.95 13.02
C PHE A 462 1.45 9.19 13.81
N TYR A 463 0.67 10.08 13.21
CA TYR A 463 0.11 11.23 13.92
C TYR A 463 -0.79 10.80 15.08
N PHE A 464 -1.67 9.82 14.88
CA PHE A 464 -2.54 9.33 15.95
C PHE A 464 -1.76 8.60 17.05
N GLU A 465 -0.72 7.85 16.70
CA GLU A 465 0.19 7.28 17.70
C GLU A 465 0.90 8.37 18.51
N ALA A 466 1.46 9.41 17.84
CA ALA A 466 2.05 10.57 18.52
C ALA A 466 1.04 11.27 19.45
N TYR A 467 -0.20 11.43 19.00
CA TYR A 467 -1.27 12.04 19.76
C TYR A 467 -1.64 11.20 20.99
N LEU A 468 -1.73 9.86 20.84
CA LEU A 468 -1.92 8.93 21.95
C LEU A 468 -0.78 8.98 22.97
N ARG A 469 0.47 9.08 22.52
CA ARG A 469 1.64 9.17 23.41
C ARG A 469 1.61 10.41 24.31
N ILE A 470 1.14 11.53 23.79
CA ILE A 470 1.07 12.81 24.51
C ILE A 470 -0.18 12.91 25.38
N TYR A 471 -1.35 12.61 24.82
CA TYR A 471 -2.65 12.87 25.47
C TYR A 471 -3.28 11.65 26.14
N LYS A 472 -2.68 10.44 25.96
CA LYS A 472 -3.16 9.20 26.59
C LYS A 472 -4.67 8.98 26.37
N MET A 473 -5.40 8.64 27.42
CA MET A 473 -6.86 8.39 27.37
C MET A 473 -7.67 9.56 26.79
N SER A 474 -7.22 10.79 26.97
CA SER A 474 -7.95 11.95 26.44
C SER A 474 -7.87 12.08 24.89
N ALA A 475 -7.00 11.30 24.25
CA ALA A 475 -6.89 11.25 22.79
C ALA A 475 -8.02 10.45 22.12
N LEU A 476 -8.61 9.47 22.81
CA LEU A 476 -9.47 8.45 22.21
C LEU A 476 -10.63 9.04 21.40
N GLY A 477 -11.46 9.86 22.02
CA GLY A 477 -12.62 10.44 21.35
C GLY A 477 -12.27 11.42 20.20
N PHE A 478 -11.06 11.97 20.19
CA PHE A 478 -10.58 12.75 19.05
C PHE A 478 -10.24 11.82 17.88
N ILE A 479 -9.47 10.76 18.13
CA ILE A 479 -9.02 9.83 17.09
C ILE A 479 -10.22 9.08 16.49
N GLU A 480 -11.14 8.60 17.31
CA GLU A 480 -12.37 7.93 16.84
C GLU A 480 -13.17 8.82 15.88
N ARG A 481 -13.33 10.12 16.21
CA ARG A 481 -13.99 11.07 15.30
C ARG A 481 -13.23 11.27 13.97
N GLN A 482 -11.90 11.24 14.01
CA GLN A 482 -11.11 11.33 12.78
C GLN A 482 -11.27 10.07 11.90
N LEU A 483 -11.38 8.89 12.52
CA LEU A 483 -11.56 7.63 11.79
C LEU A 483 -12.91 7.55 11.07
N ILE A 484 -13.97 8.16 11.58
CA ILE A 484 -15.27 8.28 10.90
C ILE A 484 -15.12 8.90 9.50
N GLY A 485 -14.16 9.82 9.31
CA GLY A 485 -13.87 10.41 8.02
C GLY A 485 -13.45 9.42 6.94
N TYR A 486 -13.05 8.20 7.29
CA TYR A 486 -12.67 7.15 6.34
C TYR A 486 -13.81 6.16 6.03
N GLU A 487 -14.87 6.11 6.83
CA GLU A 487 -15.98 5.17 6.61
C GLU A 487 -16.69 5.41 5.28
N ASP A 488 -16.84 6.68 4.88
CA ASP A 488 -17.47 7.05 3.61
C ASP A 488 -16.65 6.56 2.39
N GLU A 489 -15.33 6.36 2.55
CA GLU A 489 -14.47 5.84 1.49
C GLU A 489 -14.75 4.38 1.15
N MET A 490 -15.33 3.63 2.09
CA MET A 490 -15.67 2.21 1.87
C MET A 490 -16.64 1.98 0.73
N VAL A 491 -17.33 3.02 0.28
CA VAL A 491 -18.36 2.96 -0.77
C VAL A 491 -18.15 3.95 -1.90
N SER A 492 -17.11 4.78 -1.85
CA SER A 492 -16.97 5.90 -2.80
C SER A 492 -15.87 5.71 -3.85
N HIS A 493 -14.61 5.76 -3.50
CA HIS A 493 -13.49 5.73 -4.45
C HIS A 493 -13.06 4.29 -4.81
N CYS A 494 -12.85 3.47 -3.78
CA CYS A 494 -12.64 2.04 -3.90
C CYS A 494 -13.49 1.32 -2.86
N ILE A 495 -14.28 0.37 -3.28
CA ILE A 495 -15.20 -0.34 -2.37
C ILE A 495 -14.41 -1.17 -1.36
N GLY A 496 -14.53 -0.82 -0.08
CA GLY A 496 -13.93 -1.54 1.04
C GLY A 496 -12.42 -1.32 1.21
N SER A 497 -11.85 -0.22 0.68
CA SER A 497 -10.43 0.12 0.83
C SER A 497 -10.21 1.63 0.89
N ILE A 498 -8.95 2.04 1.07
CA ILE A 498 -8.54 3.44 1.16
C ILE A 498 -7.62 3.75 -0.03
N PRO A 499 -7.91 4.83 -0.81
CA PRO A 499 -7.07 5.25 -1.93
C PRO A 499 -5.71 5.75 -1.46
N GLU A 500 -4.78 5.91 -2.40
CA GLU A 500 -3.39 6.30 -2.15
C GLU A 500 -3.25 7.64 -1.44
N LEU A 501 -3.96 8.65 -1.93
CA LEU A 501 -3.92 10.02 -1.39
C LEU A 501 -5.26 10.73 -1.62
N PHE A 502 -5.38 11.89 -1.02
CA PHE A 502 -6.53 12.78 -1.20
C PHE A 502 -6.07 14.18 -1.61
N ASP A 503 -6.93 14.91 -2.31
CA ASP A 503 -6.73 16.36 -2.47
C ASP A 503 -6.58 16.99 -1.07
N GLY A 504 -5.63 17.92 -0.89
CA GLY A 504 -5.35 18.53 0.41
C GLY A 504 -6.36 19.60 0.84
N ASN A 505 -7.27 20.00 -0.05
CA ASN A 505 -8.34 20.96 0.21
C ASN A 505 -9.72 20.32 0.00
N PRO A 506 -10.78 20.86 0.64
CA PRO A 506 -12.15 20.41 0.40
C PRO A 506 -12.50 20.33 -1.09
N PRO A 507 -13.22 19.30 -1.53
CA PRO A 507 -13.91 18.27 -0.75
C PRO A 507 -13.05 17.06 -0.37
N PHE A 508 -11.71 17.14 -0.40
CA PHE A 508 -10.77 16.06 -0.06
C PHE A 508 -11.03 14.80 -0.89
N LYS A 509 -11.07 14.93 -2.21
CA LYS A 509 -11.39 13.83 -3.12
C LYS A 509 -10.25 12.81 -3.17
N GLY A 510 -10.59 11.50 -3.08
CA GLY A 510 -9.64 10.40 -3.22
C GLY A 510 -8.98 10.38 -4.59
N ARG A 511 -7.67 10.09 -4.64
CA ARG A 511 -6.82 10.15 -5.83
C ARG A 511 -5.78 9.03 -5.83
N GLY A 512 -5.05 8.93 -6.93
CA GLY A 512 -3.99 7.95 -7.12
C GLY A 512 -4.50 6.52 -7.26
N ALA A 513 -3.73 5.56 -6.75
CA ALA A 513 -4.14 4.16 -6.69
C ALA A 513 -5.43 4.01 -5.87
N VAL A 514 -6.35 3.19 -6.37
CA VAL A 514 -7.68 3.05 -5.74
C VAL A 514 -7.63 2.34 -4.39
N SER A 515 -6.58 1.57 -4.14
CA SER A 515 -6.36 0.83 -2.89
C SER A 515 -4.86 0.84 -2.59
N PHE A 516 -4.47 1.30 -1.40
CA PHE A 516 -3.07 1.52 -1.05
C PHE A 516 -2.70 0.88 0.29
N ALA A 517 -1.67 0.03 0.26
CA ALA A 517 -1.30 -0.85 1.37
C ALA A 517 -0.96 -0.10 2.66
N MET A 518 -0.10 0.93 2.60
CA MET A 518 0.29 1.69 3.78
C MET A 518 -0.90 2.38 4.45
N ASN A 519 -1.87 2.87 3.66
CA ASN A 519 -3.04 3.56 4.20
C ASN A 519 -3.96 2.60 4.97
N VAL A 520 -4.24 1.43 4.39
CA VAL A 520 -5.03 0.38 5.06
C VAL A 520 -4.31 -0.12 6.30
N ALA A 521 -3.00 -0.37 6.19
CA ALA A 521 -2.15 -0.84 7.28
C ALA A 521 -2.16 0.11 8.48
N GLU A 522 -1.91 1.39 8.24
CA GLU A 522 -1.77 2.36 9.31
C GLU A 522 -3.12 2.65 10.02
N ILE A 523 -4.24 2.62 9.29
CA ILE A 523 -5.55 2.72 9.94
C ILE A 523 -5.87 1.45 10.76
N LEU A 524 -5.54 0.25 10.28
CA LEU A 524 -5.67 -0.98 11.08
C LEU A 524 -4.77 -0.94 12.33
N ARG A 525 -3.53 -0.42 12.20
CA ARG A 525 -2.63 -0.25 13.34
C ARG A 525 -3.18 0.74 14.37
N VAL A 526 -3.83 1.83 13.95
CA VAL A 526 -4.52 2.75 14.85
C VAL A 526 -5.66 2.06 15.59
N LEU A 527 -6.50 1.29 14.89
CA LEU A 527 -7.59 0.53 15.52
C LEU A 527 -7.05 -0.45 16.58
N TYR A 528 -5.93 -1.13 16.28
CA TYR A 528 -5.23 -1.97 17.24
C TYR A 528 -4.73 -1.16 18.45
N LEU A 529 -4.10 0.00 18.24
CA LEU A 529 -3.63 0.85 19.34
C LEU A 529 -4.80 1.31 20.22
N LEU A 530 -5.92 1.72 19.64
CA LEU A 530 -7.13 2.12 20.39
C LEU A 530 -7.68 0.97 21.23
N SER A 531 -7.68 -0.26 20.71
CA SER A 531 -8.16 -1.43 21.45
C SER A 531 -7.38 -1.69 22.74
N LYS A 532 -6.09 -1.30 22.80
CA LYS A 532 -5.26 -1.44 24.02
C LYS A 532 -5.59 -0.42 25.12
N TYR A 533 -6.32 0.64 24.79
CA TYR A 533 -6.76 1.65 25.75
C TYR A 533 -8.21 1.45 26.23
N ASN A 534 -8.99 0.61 25.54
CA ASN A 534 -10.40 0.35 25.88
C ASN A 534 -10.60 -0.82 26.89
N TYR A 535 -9.50 -1.37 27.45
CA TYR A 535 -9.51 -2.42 28.48
C TYR A 535 -8.98 -1.94 29.81
#